data_3eb946426b53bcb3ee6d77ab05c97b4d
#
_entry.id   3eb946426b53bcb3ee6d77ab05c97b4d
#
_cell.length_a   1.000
_cell.length_b   1.000
_cell.length_c   1.000
_cell.angle_alpha   90.00
_cell.angle_beta   90.00
_cell.angle_gamma   90.00
#
_symmetry.space_group_name_H-M   'P 1'
#
loop_
_entity.id
_entity.type
_entity.pdbx_description
1 polymer ?
#
loop_
_entity_poly.entity_id
_entity_poly.type
_entity_poly.pdbx_seq_one_letter_code
_entity_poly.pdbx_strand_id
1 'polypeptide(L)'
;NKEVDIVSSITFIYDNGTKIQEESGTTRLRGNASLAHPKKPYRIKLDTSSRLFKGSDMRSTAKAKKWTLINNYSDKTLMRNLVAYEIARRMGFDYVPWSKPVDVIVNGEYRGCYQLTDQLTLDKNRISITEMEPTDIEGEALTGGYLLELDGYADQESSWFSSAAGN
;
A
#
# COMPACT_ATOMS: atom_id res chain seq x y z
N ASN A 1 6.46 5.45 -16.19
CA ASN A 1 5.70 6.61 -15.84
C ASN A 1 4.77 6.26 -14.66
N LYS A 2 4.76 7.09 -13.61
CA LYS A 2 3.91 6.86 -12.42
C LYS A 2 2.42 7.21 -12.63
N GLU A 3 2.09 7.79 -13.76
CA GLU A 3 0.72 8.22 -14.09
C GLU A 3 0.01 7.30 -15.08
N VAL A 4 0.72 6.34 -15.65
CA VAL A 4 0.16 5.41 -16.62
C VAL A 4 -0.08 4.07 -15.96
N ASP A 5 -1.35 3.67 -15.90
CA ASP A 5 -1.76 2.32 -15.52
C ASP A 5 -1.60 1.38 -16.72
N ILE A 6 -0.86 0.30 -16.53
CA ILE A 6 -0.61 -0.72 -17.56
C ILE A 6 -1.45 -1.95 -17.21
N VAL A 7 -2.31 -2.39 -18.12
CA VAL A 7 -3.08 -3.63 -17.97
C VAL A 7 -2.13 -4.80 -17.79
N SER A 8 -2.35 -5.60 -16.77
CA SER A 8 -1.45 -6.65 -16.34
C SER A 8 -2.20 -7.91 -15.91
N SER A 9 -1.68 -9.07 -16.30
CA SER A 9 -2.01 -10.33 -15.68
C SER A 9 -1.04 -10.56 -14.52
N ILE A 10 -1.56 -10.91 -13.34
CA ILE A 10 -0.79 -10.98 -12.11
C ILE A 10 -0.99 -12.35 -11.49
N THR A 11 0.09 -13.09 -11.34
CA THR A 11 0.07 -14.42 -10.75
C THR A 11 0.76 -14.40 -9.40
N PHE A 12 0.05 -14.82 -8.37
CA PHE A 12 0.58 -15.02 -7.02
C PHE A 12 0.83 -16.51 -6.80
N ILE A 13 2.05 -16.86 -6.46
CA ILE A 13 2.47 -18.24 -6.22
C ILE A 13 2.79 -18.39 -4.73
N TYR A 14 2.14 -19.33 -4.08
CA TYR A 14 2.26 -19.59 -2.64
C TYR A 14 2.77 -21.02 -2.38
N ASP A 15 3.23 -21.25 -1.17
CA ASP A 15 3.54 -22.58 -0.64
C ASP A 15 4.43 -23.40 -1.60
N ASN A 16 5.55 -22.80 -2.01
CA ASN A 16 6.54 -23.41 -2.92
C ASN A 16 5.94 -23.90 -4.27
N GLY A 17 4.97 -23.16 -4.79
CA GLY A 17 4.35 -23.46 -6.07
C GLY A 17 3.11 -24.37 -6.00
N THR A 18 2.71 -24.81 -4.82
CA THR A 18 1.54 -25.70 -4.68
C THR A 18 0.20 -24.98 -4.83
N LYS A 19 0.18 -23.66 -4.63
CA LYS A 19 -1.02 -22.83 -4.80
C LYS A 19 -0.74 -21.66 -5.71
N ILE A 20 -1.59 -21.51 -6.71
CA ILE A 20 -1.55 -20.41 -7.67
C ILE A 20 -2.84 -19.61 -7.58
N GLN A 21 -2.73 -18.29 -7.61
CA GLN A 21 -3.84 -17.37 -7.70
C GLN A 21 -3.57 -16.41 -8.85
N GLU A 22 -4.46 -16.43 -9.84
CA GLU A 22 -4.38 -15.56 -11.01
C GLU A 22 -5.36 -14.39 -10.84
N GLU A 23 -4.90 -13.21 -11.13
CA GLU A 23 -5.64 -11.96 -11.04
C GLU A 23 -5.39 -11.11 -12.28
N SER A 24 -6.37 -10.31 -12.64
CA SER A 24 -6.23 -9.24 -13.62
C SER A 24 -6.29 -7.89 -12.95
N GLY A 25 -5.71 -6.90 -13.59
CA GLY A 25 -5.68 -5.56 -13.06
C GLY A 25 -4.72 -4.64 -13.79
N THR A 26 -4.31 -3.59 -13.12
CA THR A 26 -3.31 -2.67 -13.62
C THR A 26 -2.12 -2.56 -12.67
N THR A 27 -0.97 -2.31 -13.27
CA THR A 27 0.26 -1.98 -12.54
C THR A 27 0.79 -0.64 -13.01
N ARG A 28 1.38 0.13 -12.10
CA ARG A 28 2.12 1.35 -12.45
C ARG A 28 3.28 1.59 -11.50
N LEU A 29 4.21 2.41 -11.93
CA LEU A 29 5.25 2.91 -11.05
C LEU A 29 4.65 3.80 -9.96
N ARG A 30 5.25 3.80 -8.78
CA ARG A 30 4.84 4.63 -7.65
C ARG A 30 6.04 5.23 -6.91
N GLY A 31 5.74 6.19 -6.04
CA GLY A 31 6.71 6.86 -5.18
C GLY A 31 7.30 8.13 -5.80
N ASN A 32 8.09 8.82 -5.03
CA ASN A 32 8.80 10.05 -5.41
C ASN A 32 10.31 9.75 -5.46
N ALA A 33 11.04 9.96 -4.37
CA ALA A 33 12.48 9.66 -4.30
C ALA A 33 12.82 8.20 -4.66
N SER A 34 11.98 7.23 -4.30
CA SER A 34 12.17 5.81 -4.60
C SER A 34 12.15 5.49 -6.11
N LEU A 35 11.57 6.35 -6.94
CA LEU A 35 11.60 6.21 -8.40
C LEU A 35 12.98 6.49 -9.01
N ALA A 36 13.85 7.22 -8.31
CA ALA A 36 15.22 7.46 -8.77
C ALA A 36 16.09 6.19 -8.72
N HIS A 37 15.71 5.20 -7.91
CA HIS A 37 16.48 3.95 -7.81
C HIS A 37 16.34 3.06 -9.06
N PRO A 38 17.36 2.26 -9.40
CA PRO A 38 17.29 1.30 -10.50
C PRO A 38 16.15 0.30 -10.34
N LYS A 39 15.95 -0.22 -9.13
CA LYS A 39 14.84 -1.10 -8.76
C LYS A 39 13.59 -0.27 -8.49
N LYS A 40 12.59 -0.35 -9.37
CA LYS A 40 11.40 0.49 -9.31
C LYS A 40 10.33 -0.08 -8.39
N PRO A 41 9.65 0.75 -7.58
CA PRO A 41 8.48 0.33 -6.82
C PRO A 41 7.22 0.37 -7.68
N TYR A 42 6.23 -0.49 -7.36
CA TYR A 42 4.99 -0.61 -8.14
C TYR A 42 3.75 -0.47 -7.25
N ARG A 43 2.68 0.05 -7.85
CA ARG A 43 1.31 -0.09 -7.37
C ARG A 43 0.62 -1.16 -8.20
N ILE A 44 -0.14 -2.01 -7.54
CA ILE A 44 -1.04 -2.99 -8.14
C ILE A 44 -2.47 -2.54 -7.82
N LYS A 45 -3.34 -2.54 -8.82
CA LYS A 45 -4.78 -2.35 -8.67
C LYS A 45 -5.49 -3.49 -9.37
N LEU A 46 -6.03 -4.43 -8.60
CA LEU A 46 -6.79 -5.57 -9.10
C LEU A 46 -8.17 -5.14 -9.61
N ASP A 47 -8.71 -5.81 -10.59
CA ASP A 47 -10.05 -5.57 -11.12
C ASP A 47 -11.10 -5.94 -10.07
N THR A 48 -10.88 -6.99 -9.31
CA THR A 48 -11.73 -7.43 -8.20
C THR A 48 -10.97 -7.42 -6.88
N SER A 49 -11.68 -7.20 -5.77
CA SER A 49 -11.07 -7.28 -4.44
C SER A 49 -10.67 -8.71 -4.13
N SER A 50 -9.41 -8.93 -3.81
CA SER A 50 -8.87 -10.26 -3.55
C SER A 50 -8.02 -10.29 -2.28
N ARG A 51 -7.90 -11.50 -1.70
CA ARG A 51 -7.01 -11.78 -0.56
C ARG A 51 -5.67 -12.22 -1.08
N LEU A 52 -4.65 -11.43 -0.82
CA LEU A 52 -3.29 -11.79 -1.20
C LEU A 52 -2.49 -12.42 -0.05
N PHE A 53 -2.85 -12.12 1.20
CA PHE A 53 -2.23 -12.76 2.36
C PHE A 53 -3.07 -13.96 2.81
N LYS A 54 -2.44 -15.13 2.90
CA LYS A 54 -3.03 -16.39 3.31
C LYS A 54 -2.40 -16.85 4.63
N GLY A 55 -3.17 -17.51 5.49
CA GLY A 55 -2.67 -18.06 6.75
C GLY A 55 -3.57 -17.78 7.95
N SER A 56 -3.06 -18.06 9.16
CA SER A 56 -3.77 -17.91 10.43
C SER A 56 -3.88 -16.47 10.94
N ASP A 57 -3.30 -15.53 10.21
CA ASP A 57 -3.32 -14.13 10.60
C ASP A 57 -4.71 -13.52 10.37
N MET A 58 -5.23 -12.83 11.37
CA MET A 58 -6.58 -12.25 11.31
C MET A 58 -6.79 -11.32 10.12
N ARG A 59 -5.78 -10.59 9.71
CA ARG A 59 -5.84 -9.70 8.54
C ARG A 59 -5.66 -10.43 7.22
N SER A 60 -5.27 -11.69 7.23
CA SER A 60 -5.26 -12.53 6.03
C SER A 60 -6.64 -12.65 5.38
N THR A 61 -7.69 -12.29 6.11
CA THR A 61 -9.06 -12.27 5.60
C THR A 61 -9.42 -11.01 4.84
N ALA A 62 -8.63 -9.93 4.94
CA ALA A 62 -8.91 -8.69 4.26
C ALA A 62 -8.83 -8.84 2.74
N LYS A 63 -9.89 -8.41 2.06
CA LYS A 63 -9.94 -8.31 0.59
C LYS A 63 -9.69 -6.87 0.19
N ALA A 64 -8.85 -6.67 -0.79
CA ALA A 64 -8.59 -5.34 -1.32
C ALA A 64 -8.26 -5.37 -2.82
N LYS A 65 -8.45 -4.24 -3.49
CA LYS A 65 -8.01 -4.04 -4.87
C LYS A 65 -6.61 -3.44 -4.96
N LYS A 66 -6.26 -2.55 -4.03
CA LYS A 66 -5.03 -1.75 -4.12
C LYS A 66 -3.94 -2.32 -3.23
N TRP A 67 -2.79 -2.59 -3.83
CA TRP A 67 -1.61 -3.17 -3.19
C TRP A 67 -0.36 -2.43 -3.64
N THR A 68 0.70 -2.53 -2.85
CA THR A 68 1.97 -1.87 -3.12
C THR A 68 3.11 -2.86 -3.06
N LEU A 69 4.02 -2.76 -4.02
CA LEU A 69 5.32 -3.42 -4.01
C LEU A 69 6.39 -2.36 -3.70
N ILE A 70 6.87 -2.36 -2.47
CA ILE A 70 7.95 -1.47 -2.02
C ILE A 70 9.28 -2.13 -2.42
N ASN A 71 10.14 -1.36 -3.08
CA ASN A 71 11.40 -1.87 -3.61
C ASN A 71 12.48 -2.10 -2.54
N ASN A 72 12.40 -1.44 -1.38
CA ASN A 72 13.39 -1.47 -0.29
C ASN A 72 14.85 -1.30 -0.76
N TYR A 73 15.07 -0.57 -1.85
CA TYR A 73 16.39 -0.47 -2.50
C TYR A 73 17.46 0.12 -1.57
N SER A 74 17.08 1.12 -0.78
CA SER A 74 17.99 1.78 0.18
C SER A 74 18.16 1.01 1.49
N ASP A 75 17.32 0.02 1.75
CA ASP A 75 17.42 -0.85 2.92
C ASP A 75 18.04 -2.20 2.53
N LYS A 76 19.33 -2.33 2.75
CA LYS A 76 20.07 -3.57 2.44
C LYS A 76 19.63 -4.77 3.27
N THR A 77 18.96 -4.55 4.40
CA THR A 77 18.41 -5.62 5.24
C THR A 77 17.06 -6.11 4.73
N LEU A 78 16.34 -5.30 3.94
CA LEU A 78 14.96 -5.50 3.47
C LEU A 78 13.94 -5.65 4.62
N MET A 79 14.32 -5.33 5.85
CA MET A 79 13.51 -5.64 7.04
C MET A 79 13.06 -4.40 7.82
N ARG A 80 13.60 -3.21 7.59
CA ARG A 80 13.32 -2.03 8.43
C ARG A 80 11.82 -1.73 8.53
N ASN A 81 11.11 -1.73 7.39
CA ASN A 81 9.67 -1.52 7.39
C ASN A 81 8.91 -2.64 8.10
N LEU A 82 9.33 -3.91 7.91
CA LEU A 82 8.71 -5.05 8.57
C LEU A 82 8.84 -4.97 10.08
N VAL A 83 10.03 -4.61 10.56
CA VAL A 83 10.30 -4.41 11.99
C VAL A 83 9.50 -3.24 12.55
N ALA A 84 9.44 -2.11 11.85
CA ALA A 84 8.65 -0.95 12.25
C ALA A 84 7.16 -1.30 12.36
N TYR A 85 6.62 -2.02 11.39
CA TYR A 85 5.23 -2.48 11.42
C TYR A 85 4.97 -3.46 12.57
N GLU A 86 5.91 -4.35 12.87
CA GLU A 86 5.77 -5.26 14.00
C GLU A 86 5.81 -4.53 15.35
N ILE A 87 6.69 -3.54 15.50
CA ILE A 87 6.72 -2.67 16.69
C ILE A 87 5.39 -1.93 16.84
N ALA A 88 4.90 -1.27 15.79
CA ALA A 88 3.63 -0.55 15.82
C ALA A 88 2.45 -1.47 16.22
N ARG A 89 2.45 -2.71 15.72
CA ARG A 89 1.45 -3.72 16.05
C ARG A 89 1.48 -4.10 17.53
N ARG A 90 2.68 -4.30 18.09
CA ARG A 90 2.87 -4.59 19.53
C ARG A 90 2.54 -3.38 20.42
N MET A 91 2.68 -2.18 19.91
CA MET A 91 2.27 -0.95 20.60
C MET A 91 0.75 -0.71 20.57
N GLY A 92 -0.02 -1.54 19.87
CA GLY A 92 -1.47 -1.44 19.82
C GLY A 92 -2.02 -0.37 18.90
N PHE A 93 -1.29 0.00 17.84
CA PHE A 93 -1.83 0.89 16.82
C PHE A 93 -3.08 0.28 16.16
N ASP A 94 -4.13 1.06 15.97
CA ASP A 94 -5.40 0.61 15.41
C ASP A 94 -5.26 0.02 14.01
N TYR A 95 -4.39 0.61 13.20
CA TYR A 95 -4.06 0.10 11.89
C TYR A 95 -2.54 0.08 11.66
N VAL A 96 -2.07 -1.07 11.21
CA VAL A 96 -0.70 -1.23 10.72
C VAL A 96 -0.76 -2.02 9.41
N PRO A 97 -0.11 -1.54 8.32
CA PRO A 97 -0.13 -2.23 7.05
C PRO A 97 0.34 -3.69 7.16
N TRP A 98 -0.37 -4.58 6.49
CA TRP A 98 0.10 -5.94 6.30
C TRP A 98 1.19 -5.98 5.25
N SER A 99 2.18 -6.81 5.50
CA SER A 99 3.36 -6.83 4.67
C SER A 99 4.07 -8.17 4.70
N LYS A 100 4.51 -8.62 3.52
CA LYS A 100 5.35 -9.81 3.36
C LYS A 100 6.44 -9.56 2.31
N PRO A 101 7.63 -10.13 2.50
CA PRO A 101 8.61 -10.20 1.42
C PRO A 101 8.09 -11.14 0.32
N VAL A 102 8.30 -10.75 -0.92
CA VAL A 102 7.91 -11.50 -2.12
C VAL A 102 8.97 -11.35 -3.18
N ASP A 103 9.25 -12.41 -3.93
CA ASP A 103 10.04 -12.34 -5.14
C ASP A 103 9.15 -11.91 -6.31
N VAL A 104 9.66 -11.00 -7.13
CA VAL A 104 8.91 -10.40 -8.24
C VAL A 104 9.56 -10.73 -9.56
N ILE A 105 8.76 -11.25 -10.48
CA ILE A 105 9.12 -11.48 -11.89
C ILE A 105 8.21 -10.60 -12.74
N VAL A 106 8.77 -9.83 -13.64
CA VAL A 106 8.04 -9.00 -14.60
C VAL A 106 8.43 -9.40 -16.00
N ASN A 107 7.47 -9.85 -16.79
CA ASN A 107 7.69 -10.31 -18.17
C ASN A 107 8.81 -11.35 -18.29
N GLY A 108 8.85 -12.30 -17.35
CA GLY A 108 9.85 -13.36 -17.31
C GLY A 108 11.21 -12.95 -16.70
N GLU A 109 11.41 -11.68 -16.36
CA GLU A 109 12.66 -11.19 -15.76
C GLU A 109 12.54 -11.03 -14.26
N TYR A 110 13.44 -11.64 -13.51
CA TYR A 110 13.50 -11.52 -12.05
C TYR A 110 13.92 -10.12 -11.62
N ARG A 111 13.08 -9.45 -10.83
CA ARG A 111 13.30 -8.09 -10.32
C ARG A 111 13.80 -8.03 -8.89
N GLY A 112 13.95 -9.17 -8.24
CA GLY A 112 14.41 -9.28 -6.86
C GLY A 112 13.29 -9.33 -5.83
N CYS A 113 13.68 -9.32 -4.56
CA CYS A 113 12.76 -9.37 -3.43
C CYS A 113 12.15 -7.98 -3.18
N TYR A 114 10.83 -7.91 -3.14
CA TYR A 114 10.04 -6.72 -2.80
C TYR A 114 9.29 -6.95 -1.49
N GLN A 115 8.75 -5.90 -0.95
CA GLN A 115 7.78 -5.97 0.13
C GLN A 115 6.39 -5.74 -0.45
N LEU A 116 5.56 -6.78 -0.51
CA LEU A 116 4.14 -6.64 -0.82
C LEU A 116 3.44 -6.12 0.43
N THR A 117 2.68 -5.05 0.31
CA THR A 117 1.98 -4.43 1.43
C THR A 117 0.65 -3.84 1.02
N ASP A 118 -0.23 -3.63 2.00
CA ASP A 118 -1.44 -2.85 1.84
C ASP A 118 -1.11 -1.45 1.32
N GLN A 119 -1.95 -0.92 0.44
CA GLN A 119 -1.98 0.52 0.22
C GLN A 119 -2.85 1.17 1.31
N LEU A 120 -2.37 2.25 1.92
CA LEU A 120 -3.18 3.08 2.82
C LEU A 120 -4.43 3.55 2.08
N THR A 121 -5.59 3.20 2.60
CA THR A 121 -6.90 3.61 2.07
C THR A 121 -7.93 3.55 3.19
N LEU A 122 -8.95 4.40 3.10
CA LEU A 122 -10.13 4.28 3.94
C LEU A 122 -10.90 3.03 3.51
N ASP A 123 -11.05 2.09 4.40
CA ASP A 123 -11.77 0.82 4.20
C ASP A 123 -11.95 0.15 5.56
N LYS A 124 -13.08 -0.52 5.76
CA LYS A 124 -13.39 -1.23 7.02
C LYS A 124 -12.34 -2.26 7.46
N ASN A 125 -11.55 -2.78 6.53
CA ASN A 125 -10.47 -3.73 6.80
C ASN A 125 -9.08 -3.07 6.84
N ARG A 126 -9.00 -1.75 6.69
CA ARG A 126 -7.77 -0.96 6.71
C ARG A 126 -7.91 0.19 7.69
N ILE A 127 -8.04 1.42 7.22
CA ILE A 127 -8.30 2.57 8.08
C ILE A 127 -9.83 2.74 8.11
N SER A 128 -10.44 2.31 9.22
CA SER A 128 -11.90 2.29 9.37
C SER A 128 -12.37 3.58 10.03
N ILE A 129 -12.43 4.64 9.25
CA ILE A 129 -13.02 5.91 9.62
C ILE A 129 -14.05 6.31 8.55
N THR A 130 -14.99 7.16 8.92
CA THR A 130 -15.97 7.70 7.99
C THR A 130 -15.26 8.64 7.01
N GLU A 131 -15.39 8.38 5.70
CA GLU A 131 -14.85 9.27 4.67
C GLU A 131 -15.65 10.57 4.66
N MET A 132 -14.96 11.68 4.75
CA MET A 132 -15.57 13.01 4.75
C MET A 132 -15.66 13.54 3.31
N GLU A 133 -16.85 13.96 2.92
CA GLU A 133 -17.10 14.59 1.61
C GLU A 133 -17.16 16.12 1.77
N PRO A 134 -16.91 16.89 0.71
CA PRO A 134 -16.94 18.37 0.78
C PRO A 134 -18.30 18.96 1.23
N THR A 135 -19.36 18.16 1.17
CA THR A 135 -20.72 18.54 1.59
C THR A 135 -21.03 18.23 3.07
N ASP A 136 -20.14 17.53 3.76
CA ASP A 136 -20.34 17.16 5.17
C ASP A 136 -20.02 18.34 6.08
N ILE A 137 -21.07 18.98 6.58
CA ILE A 137 -20.99 20.16 7.46
C ILE A 137 -21.39 19.85 8.89
N GLU A 138 -21.85 18.63 9.17
CA GLU A 138 -22.28 18.15 10.49
C GLU A 138 -22.16 16.62 10.58
N GLY A 139 -22.35 16.08 11.77
CA GLY A 139 -22.39 14.64 12.01
C GLY A 139 -21.03 13.98 12.18
N GLU A 140 -21.02 12.65 12.14
CA GLU A 140 -19.83 11.83 12.40
C GLU A 140 -18.73 12.03 11.36
N ALA A 141 -19.07 12.27 10.12
CA ALA A 141 -18.09 12.53 9.06
C ALA A 141 -17.25 13.77 9.36
N LEU A 142 -17.87 14.81 10.00
CA LEU A 142 -17.16 16.02 10.39
C LEU A 142 -16.45 15.90 11.75
N THR A 143 -17.00 15.15 12.68
CA THR A 143 -16.53 15.11 14.08
C THR A 143 -15.73 13.85 14.45
N GLY A 144 -15.81 12.80 13.64
CA GLY A 144 -15.14 11.51 13.88
C GLY A 144 -13.86 11.37 13.09
N GLY A 145 -12.91 10.61 13.52
CA GLY A 145 -11.59 10.25 12.98
C GLY A 145 -11.08 10.88 11.67
N TYR A 146 -9.86 11.38 11.68
CA TYR A 146 -9.24 11.98 10.49
C TYR A 146 -7.98 11.22 10.08
N LEU A 147 -7.79 11.05 8.78
CA LEU A 147 -6.51 10.68 8.18
C LEU A 147 -5.85 11.95 7.63
N LEU A 148 -4.79 12.38 8.28
CA LEU A 148 -4.03 13.57 7.86
C LEU A 148 -2.76 13.13 7.13
N GLU A 149 -2.44 13.81 6.04
CA GLU A 149 -1.18 13.66 5.32
C GLU A 149 -0.37 14.95 5.46
N LEU A 150 0.88 14.82 5.92
CA LEU A 150 1.87 15.87 5.88
C LEU A 150 2.74 15.63 4.65
N ASP A 151 2.51 16.40 3.59
CA ASP A 151 3.17 16.22 2.30
C ASP A 151 3.89 17.48 1.85
N GLY A 152 5.09 17.31 1.32
CA GLY A 152 5.86 18.39 0.68
C GLY A 152 5.30 18.86 -0.67
N TYR A 153 4.25 18.21 -1.18
CA TYR A 153 3.54 18.55 -2.42
C TYR A 153 2.10 19.02 -2.18
N ALA A 154 1.77 19.39 -0.96
CA ALA A 154 0.43 19.81 -0.57
C ALA A 154 -0.08 21.00 -1.40
N ASP A 155 0.81 21.87 -1.87
CA ASP A 155 0.50 23.01 -2.75
C ASP A 155 -0.06 22.61 -4.13
N GLN A 156 0.00 21.33 -4.50
CA GLN A 156 -0.59 20.76 -5.72
C GLN A 156 -2.01 20.27 -5.53
N GLU A 157 -2.49 20.22 -4.28
CA GLU A 157 -3.86 19.81 -3.95
C GLU A 157 -4.84 20.96 -4.06
N SER A 158 -6.11 20.64 -4.31
CA SER A 158 -7.17 21.65 -4.43
C SER A 158 -7.48 22.39 -3.11
N SER A 159 -7.20 21.76 -1.99
CA SER A 159 -7.36 22.30 -0.64
C SER A 159 -6.16 21.93 0.21
N TRP A 160 -5.40 22.92 0.61
CA TRP A 160 -4.22 22.72 1.45
C TRP A 160 -3.97 23.93 2.35
N PHE A 161 -3.19 23.75 3.39
CA PHE A 161 -2.72 24.84 4.23
C PHE A 161 -1.28 24.59 4.69
N SER A 162 -0.56 25.64 5.00
CA SER A 162 0.73 25.52 5.66
C SER A 162 0.61 25.88 7.14
N SER A 163 1.32 25.15 7.98
CA SER A 163 1.40 25.41 9.42
C SER A 163 2.75 26.01 9.77
N ALA A 164 2.75 27.04 10.60
CA ALA A 164 3.99 27.66 11.10
C ALA A 164 4.82 26.74 11.99
N ALA A 165 4.27 25.59 12.42
CA ALA A 165 4.97 24.60 13.23
C ALA A 165 5.82 23.61 12.40
N GLY A 166 5.89 23.78 11.10
CA GLY A 166 6.59 22.87 10.16
C GLY A 166 7.94 23.38 9.62
N ASN A 167 8.58 24.33 10.26
CA ASN A 167 9.95 24.78 9.91
C ASN A 167 10.97 24.20 10.88
#